data_ee9a86739f487987e9ce5c0e492856a6
#
_entry.id   ee9a86739f487987e9ce5c0e492856a6
#
_cell.length_a   1.000
_cell.length_b   1.000
_cell.length_c   1.000
_cell.angle_alpha   90.00
_cell.angle_beta   90.00
_cell.angle_gamma   90.00
#
_symmetry.space_group_name_H-M   'P 1'
#
loop_
_entity.id
_entity.type
_entity.pdbx_description
1 polymer ?
#
loop_
_entity_poly.entity_id
_entity_poly.type
_entity_poly.pdbx_seq_one_letter_code
_entity_poly.pdbx_strand_id
1 'polypeptide(L)'
;MKVNTKQRKKARAGFEQAVGKEEMVNAMFHIIQVGKQALDTFVYELGVIVLEAIMDMEREEISGPEYKPTSSGVYKWAYQRGSVYIGDQKVSVMHPRIRGPQGEISLESYAALKKPGAFSKGAAAEGIEGHLVAEI
;
A
#
# COMPACT_ATOMS: atom_id res chain seq x y z
N MET A 1 -1.82 -29.09 13.64
CA MET A 1 -1.23 -30.23 14.34
C MET A 1 -0.49 -29.76 15.57
N LYS A 2 -0.83 -30.32 16.72
CA LYS A 2 -0.14 -29.96 17.98
C LYS A 2 1.04 -30.87 18.21
N VAL A 3 2.21 -30.28 18.38
CA VAL A 3 3.41 -31.00 18.76
C VAL A 3 3.49 -31.01 20.29
N ASN A 4 3.62 -32.19 20.90
CA ASN A 4 3.68 -32.28 22.36
C ASN A 4 5.05 -31.85 22.89
N THR A 5 5.13 -31.61 24.20
CA THR A 5 6.35 -31.12 24.85
C THR A 5 7.55 -32.06 24.68
N LYS A 6 7.30 -33.36 24.73
CA LYS A 6 8.35 -34.36 24.55
C LYS A 6 8.95 -34.30 23.14
N GLN A 7 8.10 -34.15 22.11
CA GLN A 7 8.56 -34.01 20.73
C GLN A 7 9.34 -32.74 20.51
N ARG A 8 8.92 -31.64 21.13
CA ARG A 8 9.65 -30.38 21.07
C ARG A 8 11.05 -30.48 21.68
N LYS A 9 11.16 -31.10 22.84
CA LYS A 9 12.46 -31.28 23.50
C LYS A 9 13.41 -32.12 22.66
N LYS A 10 12.89 -33.20 22.07
CA LYS A 10 13.68 -34.09 21.21
C LYS A 10 14.18 -33.36 19.96
N ALA A 11 13.29 -32.63 19.29
CA ALA A 11 13.64 -31.86 18.10
C ALA A 11 14.66 -30.79 18.42
N ARG A 12 14.51 -30.07 19.55
CA ARG A 12 15.44 -29.06 19.98
C ARG A 12 16.82 -29.64 20.28
N ALA A 13 16.88 -30.77 21.01
CA ALA A 13 18.14 -31.41 21.30
C ALA A 13 18.88 -31.86 20.05
N GLY A 14 18.15 -32.41 19.07
CA GLY A 14 18.70 -32.76 17.77
C GLY A 14 19.25 -31.55 17.00
N PHE A 15 18.53 -30.45 17.02
CA PHE A 15 18.95 -29.22 16.39
C PHE A 15 20.18 -28.63 17.07
N GLU A 16 20.21 -28.60 18.40
CA GLU A 16 21.36 -28.12 19.18
C GLU A 16 22.62 -28.93 18.91
N GLN A 17 22.51 -30.23 18.71
CA GLN A 17 23.64 -31.07 18.35
C GLN A 17 24.13 -30.81 16.92
N ALA A 18 23.24 -30.53 16.00
CA ALA A 18 23.58 -30.32 14.60
C ALA A 18 24.15 -28.93 14.37
N VAL A 19 23.69 -27.93 15.12
CA VAL A 19 24.01 -26.52 14.90
C VAL A 19 24.46 -25.89 16.21
N GLY A 20 25.57 -25.20 16.20
CA GLY A 20 26.07 -24.49 17.38
C GLY A 20 25.18 -23.31 17.75
N LYS A 21 25.35 -22.84 19.00
CA LYS A 21 24.55 -21.73 19.55
C LYS A 21 24.65 -20.46 18.67
N GLU A 22 25.87 -20.13 18.26
CA GLU A 22 26.10 -18.94 17.43
C GLU A 22 25.38 -19.06 16.07
N GLU A 23 25.44 -20.23 15.46
CA GLU A 23 24.75 -20.47 14.19
C GLU A 23 23.24 -20.40 14.34
N MET A 24 22.68 -20.87 15.46
CA MET A 24 21.27 -20.76 15.75
C MET A 24 20.81 -19.31 15.87
N VAL A 25 21.59 -18.48 16.56
CA VAL A 25 21.30 -17.05 16.73
C VAL A 25 21.32 -16.35 15.37
N ASN A 26 22.33 -16.65 14.55
CA ASN A 26 22.44 -16.07 13.22
C ASN A 26 21.27 -16.47 12.32
N ALA A 27 20.86 -17.73 12.36
CA ALA A 27 19.72 -18.23 11.62
C ALA A 27 18.43 -17.52 12.05
N MET A 28 18.25 -17.30 13.35
CA MET A 28 17.10 -16.59 13.89
C MET A 28 17.05 -15.15 13.40
N PHE A 29 18.17 -14.43 13.43
CA PHE A 29 18.23 -13.07 12.90
C PHE A 29 17.92 -13.01 11.41
N HIS A 30 18.41 -13.97 10.65
CA HIS A 30 18.12 -14.05 9.23
C HIS A 30 16.63 -14.24 8.97
N ILE A 31 15.97 -15.15 9.70
CA ILE A 31 14.54 -15.41 9.58
C ILE A 31 13.73 -14.14 9.92
N ILE A 32 14.10 -13.45 10.98
CA ILE A 32 13.44 -12.20 11.38
C ILE A 32 13.57 -11.15 10.28
N GLN A 33 14.75 -11.00 9.71
CA GLN A 33 15.02 -10.02 8.66
C GLN A 33 14.22 -10.32 7.40
N VAL A 34 14.20 -11.59 6.96
CA VAL A 34 13.44 -12.00 5.79
C VAL A 34 11.94 -11.81 6.03
N GLY A 35 11.45 -12.17 7.21
CA GLY A 35 10.06 -11.97 7.57
C GLY A 35 9.65 -10.51 7.57
N LYS A 36 10.52 -9.64 8.05
CA LYS A 36 10.28 -8.20 8.04
C LYS A 36 10.20 -7.66 6.61
N GLN A 37 11.11 -8.07 5.75
CA GLN A 37 11.11 -7.66 4.34
C GLN A 37 9.84 -8.13 3.63
N ALA A 38 9.41 -9.36 3.88
CA ALA A 38 8.19 -9.89 3.29
C ALA A 38 6.96 -9.12 3.78
N LEU A 39 6.91 -8.77 5.04
CA LEU A 39 5.82 -7.98 5.60
C LEU A 39 5.79 -6.57 5.01
N ASP A 40 6.93 -5.93 4.89
CA ASP A 40 7.03 -4.61 4.28
C ASP A 40 6.53 -4.62 2.83
N THR A 41 6.93 -5.63 2.05
CA THR A 41 6.46 -5.79 0.68
C THR A 41 4.95 -5.97 0.63
N PHE A 42 4.38 -6.79 1.51
CA PHE A 42 2.95 -7.00 1.60
C PHE A 42 2.21 -5.71 1.92
N VAL A 43 2.71 -4.93 2.86
CA VAL A 43 2.12 -3.65 3.25
C VAL A 43 2.11 -2.67 2.07
N TYR A 44 3.21 -2.58 1.32
CA TYR A 44 3.27 -1.72 0.15
C TYR A 44 2.31 -2.16 -0.94
N GLU A 45 2.23 -3.46 -1.23
CA GLU A 45 1.29 -3.97 -2.23
C GLU A 45 -0.15 -3.71 -1.85
N LEU A 46 -0.49 -3.91 -0.57
CA LEU A 46 -1.82 -3.59 -0.06
C LEU A 46 -2.11 -2.10 -0.18
N GLY A 47 -1.13 -1.26 0.12
CA GLY A 47 -1.24 0.18 -0.04
C GLY A 47 -1.56 0.59 -1.48
N VAL A 48 -0.88 0.00 -2.45
CA VAL A 48 -1.14 0.26 -3.87
C VAL A 48 -2.58 -0.11 -4.24
N ILE A 49 -3.06 -1.27 -3.79
CA ILE A 49 -4.44 -1.71 -4.05
C ILE A 49 -5.44 -0.70 -3.50
N VAL A 50 -5.23 -0.24 -2.26
CA VAL A 50 -6.12 0.74 -1.63
C VAL A 50 -6.08 2.07 -2.37
N LEU A 51 -4.90 2.55 -2.75
CA LEU A 51 -4.75 3.81 -3.47
C LEU A 51 -5.42 3.76 -4.84
N GLU A 52 -5.25 2.67 -5.56
CA GLU A 52 -5.92 2.48 -6.85
C GLU A 52 -7.43 2.44 -6.69
N ALA A 53 -7.93 1.81 -5.64
CA ALA A 53 -9.36 1.79 -5.34
C ALA A 53 -9.89 3.19 -5.04
N ILE A 54 -9.16 3.98 -4.28
CA ILE A 54 -9.54 5.37 -3.96
C ILE A 54 -9.62 6.20 -5.24
N MET A 55 -8.65 6.07 -6.12
CA MET A 55 -8.65 6.79 -7.39
C MET A 55 -9.82 6.37 -8.29
N ASP A 56 -10.15 5.08 -8.31
CA ASP A 56 -11.29 4.59 -9.08
C ASP A 56 -12.62 5.11 -8.52
N MET A 57 -12.75 5.18 -7.20
CA MET A 57 -13.93 5.74 -6.56
C MET A 57 -14.10 7.22 -6.91
N GLU A 58 -13.02 7.98 -6.88
CA GLU A 58 -13.05 9.38 -7.28
C GLU A 58 -13.41 9.53 -8.75
N ARG A 59 -12.86 8.68 -9.61
CA ARG A 59 -13.22 8.67 -11.03
C ARG A 59 -14.72 8.46 -11.23
N GLU A 60 -15.32 7.52 -10.52
CA GLU A 60 -16.74 7.26 -10.63
C GLU A 60 -17.60 8.41 -10.11
N GLU A 61 -17.15 9.10 -9.06
CA GLU A 61 -17.85 10.29 -8.58
C GLU A 61 -17.87 11.40 -9.62
N ILE A 62 -16.80 11.57 -10.39
CA ILE A 62 -16.67 12.62 -11.37
C ILE A 62 -17.36 12.23 -12.70
N SER A 63 -17.12 11.02 -13.19
CA SER A 63 -17.56 10.61 -14.53
C SER A 63 -18.81 9.73 -14.54
N GLY A 64 -19.28 9.31 -13.38
CA GLY A 64 -20.40 8.37 -13.26
C GLY A 64 -20.00 6.92 -13.53
N PRO A 65 -20.96 5.98 -13.39
CA PRO A 65 -20.72 4.57 -13.62
C PRO A 65 -20.33 4.30 -15.08
N GLU A 66 -19.64 3.20 -15.31
CA GLU A 66 -19.06 2.87 -16.61
C GLU A 66 -20.07 2.87 -17.76
N TYR A 67 -21.28 2.40 -17.51
CA TYR A 67 -22.33 2.32 -18.52
C TYR A 67 -23.40 3.41 -18.41
N LYS A 68 -23.23 4.35 -17.48
CA LYS A 68 -24.15 5.47 -17.28
C LYS A 68 -23.34 6.73 -16.97
N PRO A 69 -22.63 7.27 -17.96
CA PRO A 69 -21.83 8.47 -17.73
C PRO A 69 -22.70 9.65 -17.33
N THR A 70 -22.16 10.53 -16.49
CA THR A 70 -22.83 11.78 -16.19
C THR A 70 -22.87 12.66 -17.42
N SER A 71 -23.90 13.46 -17.54
CA SER A 71 -24.31 14.10 -18.76
C SER A 71 -23.46 15.25 -19.30
N SER A 72 -22.36 15.62 -18.69
CA SER A 72 -21.64 16.85 -19.06
C SER A 72 -20.45 16.66 -19.99
N GLY A 73 -20.41 15.57 -20.76
CA GLY A 73 -19.29 15.31 -21.65
C GLY A 73 -18.05 14.82 -20.92
N VAL A 74 -18.19 14.42 -19.67
CA VAL A 74 -17.11 13.83 -18.89
C VAL A 74 -17.13 12.33 -19.10
N TYR A 75 -16.01 11.77 -19.46
CA TYR A 75 -15.91 10.33 -19.70
C TYR A 75 -14.60 9.74 -19.22
N LYS A 76 -14.64 8.44 -18.94
CA LYS A 76 -13.48 7.66 -18.59
C LYS A 76 -12.62 7.47 -19.83
N TRP A 77 -11.38 7.91 -19.77
CA TRP A 77 -10.52 7.87 -20.95
C TRP A 77 -9.64 6.64 -20.98
N ALA A 78 -8.78 6.49 -19.98
CA ALA A 78 -7.80 5.40 -19.96
C ALA A 78 -7.19 5.27 -18.57
N TYR A 79 -6.45 4.18 -18.38
CA TYR A 79 -5.53 4.06 -17.25
C TYR A 79 -4.13 4.36 -17.75
N GLN A 80 -3.35 5.02 -16.94
CA GLN A 80 -1.96 5.32 -17.24
C GLN A 80 -1.09 4.91 -16.06
N ARG A 81 0.06 4.33 -16.36
CA ARG A 81 1.04 4.04 -15.34
C ARG A 81 1.66 5.34 -14.84
N GLY A 82 1.67 5.51 -13.55
CA GLY A 82 2.28 6.65 -12.90
C GLY A 82 2.98 6.20 -11.64
N SER A 83 3.31 7.14 -10.79
CA SER A 83 3.93 6.83 -9.50
C SER A 83 3.41 7.76 -8.42
N VAL A 84 3.29 7.20 -7.21
CA VAL A 84 2.90 7.93 -6.02
C VAL A 84 3.87 7.57 -4.90
N TYR A 85 3.80 8.30 -3.80
CA TYR A 85 4.65 8.05 -2.65
C TYR A 85 3.84 7.46 -1.51
N ILE A 86 4.32 6.33 -0.97
CA ILE A 86 3.82 5.78 0.29
C ILE A 86 4.95 6.01 1.29
N GLY A 87 4.75 7.01 2.16
CA GLY A 87 5.84 7.50 2.99
C GLY A 87 6.92 8.14 2.12
N ASP A 88 8.12 7.65 2.25
CA ASP A 88 9.27 8.13 1.46
C ASP A 88 9.57 7.26 0.26
N GLN A 89 8.77 6.22 0.03
CA GLN A 89 9.01 5.27 -1.04
C GLN A 89 8.10 5.52 -2.22
N LYS A 90 8.72 5.65 -3.40
CA LYS A 90 7.99 5.82 -4.66
C LYS A 90 7.51 4.46 -5.16
N VAL A 91 6.21 4.35 -5.40
CA VAL A 91 5.60 3.12 -5.90
C VAL A 91 4.87 3.37 -7.21
N SER A 92 4.86 2.37 -8.07
CA SER A 92 4.16 2.42 -9.35
C SER A 92 2.69 2.10 -9.15
N VAL A 93 1.81 2.88 -9.76
CA VAL A 93 0.35 2.67 -9.72
C VAL A 93 -0.24 2.87 -11.09
N MET A 94 -1.40 2.28 -11.32
CA MET A 94 -2.23 2.56 -12.50
C MET A 94 -3.29 3.58 -12.09
N HIS A 95 -3.16 4.82 -12.57
CA HIS A 95 -4.15 5.83 -12.24
C HIS A 95 -5.14 6.02 -13.40
N PRO A 96 -6.42 6.14 -13.09
CA PRO A 96 -7.43 6.38 -14.12
C PRO A 96 -7.35 7.81 -14.62
N ARG A 97 -7.62 8.00 -15.90
CA ARG A 97 -7.68 9.31 -16.51
C ARG A 97 -9.11 9.62 -16.92
N ILE A 98 -9.52 10.86 -16.68
CA ILE A 98 -10.85 11.35 -16.99
C ILE A 98 -10.69 12.53 -17.91
N ARG A 99 -11.57 12.62 -18.90
CA ARG A 99 -11.56 13.73 -19.83
C ARG A 99 -12.92 14.40 -19.86
N GLY A 100 -12.92 15.72 -19.85
CA GLY A 100 -14.11 16.53 -19.95
C GLY A 100 -14.07 17.44 -21.18
N PRO A 101 -15.07 18.31 -21.36
CA PRO A 101 -15.14 19.21 -22.51
C PRO A 101 -13.95 20.14 -22.63
N GLN A 102 -13.30 20.46 -21.52
CA GLN A 102 -12.16 21.38 -21.51
C GLN A 102 -10.81 20.67 -21.42
N GLY A 103 -10.78 19.35 -21.54
CA GLY A 103 -9.57 18.57 -21.47
C GLY A 103 -9.56 17.58 -20.32
N GLU A 104 -8.38 17.15 -19.91
CA GLU A 104 -8.22 16.17 -18.85
C GLU A 104 -8.56 16.77 -17.49
N ILE A 105 -9.28 15.99 -16.68
CA ILE A 105 -9.63 16.36 -15.32
C ILE A 105 -8.67 15.63 -14.37
N SER A 106 -7.97 16.39 -13.54
CA SER A 106 -7.04 15.81 -12.57
C SER A 106 -7.78 15.22 -11.38
N LEU A 107 -7.35 14.03 -10.95
CA LEU A 107 -7.81 13.44 -9.70
C LEU A 107 -7.10 14.10 -8.53
N GLU A 108 -7.86 14.54 -7.54
CA GLU A 108 -7.29 15.14 -6.34
C GLU A 108 -6.43 14.16 -5.55
N SER A 109 -6.89 12.91 -5.45
CA SER A 109 -6.15 11.86 -4.75
C SER A 109 -4.78 11.62 -5.39
N TYR A 110 -4.73 11.50 -6.71
CA TYR A 110 -3.47 11.29 -7.41
C TYR A 110 -2.53 12.48 -7.26
N ALA A 111 -3.04 13.69 -7.39
CA ALA A 111 -2.24 14.89 -7.24
C ALA A 111 -1.63 15.01 -5.84
N ALA A 112 -2.40 14.67 -4.81
CA ALA A 112 -1.92 14.70 -3.44
C ALA A 112 -0.82 13.67 -3.19
N LEU A 113 -0.95 12.48 -3.79
CA LEU A 113 -0.02 11.37 -3.58
C LEU A 113 1.24 11.45 -4.43
N LYS A 114 1.29 12.34 -5.40
CA LYS A 114 2.48 12.53 -6.22
C LYS A 114 3.64 13.18 -5.48
N LYS A 115 3.37 13.81 -4.36
CA LYS A 115 4.38 14.53 -3.60
C LYS A 115 5.06 13.62 -2.58
N PRO A 116 6.40 13.68 -2.46
CA PRO A 116 7.10 12.91 -1.43
C PRO A 116 6.60 13.27 -0.04
N GLY A 117 6.51 12.28 0.84
CA GLY A 117 6.14 12.50 2.22
C GLY A 117 4.66 12.71 2.48
N ALA A 118 3.79 12.52 1.47
CA ALA A 118 2.34 12.66 1.65
C ALA A 118 1.80 11.77 2.78
N PHE A 119 2.37 10.59 2.94
CA PHE A 119 2.03 9.65 4.01
C PHE A 119 3.18 9.44 4.99
N SER A 120 4.09 10.40 5.10
CA SER A 120 5.06 10.34 6.17
C SER A 120 4.37 10.59 7.50
N LYS A 121 4.94 10.08 8.59
CA LYS A 121 4.33 10.14 9.91
C LYS A 121 3.92 11.56 10.32
N GLY A 122 4.78 12.54 10.05
CA GLY A 122 4.48 13.93 10.39
C GLY A 122 3.43 14.55 9.48
N ALA A 123 3.58 14.41 8.17
CA ALA A 123 2.66 14.97 7.19
C ALA A 123 1.26 14.36 7.30
N ALA A 124 1.17 13.06 7.51
CA ALA A 124 -0.12 12.38 7.68
C ALA A 124 -0.85 12.88 8.93
N ALA A 125 -0.15 13.06 10.03
CA ALA A 125 -0.75 13.57 11.27
C ALA A 125 -1.28 15.00 11.09
N GLU A 126 -0.51 15.86 10.46
CA GLU A 126 -0.90 17.25 10.26
C GLU A 126 -2.01 17.41 9.22
N GLY A 127 -1.88 16.70 8.10
CA GLY A 127 -2.82 16.83 7.00
C GLY A 127 -4.16 16.18 7.28
N ILE A 128 -4.16 14.94 7.72
CA ILE A 128 -5.39 14.17 7.91
C ILE A 128 -6.16 14.64 9.14
N GLU A 129 -5.49 14.83 10.25
CA GLU A 129 -6.16 15.30 11.47
C GLU A 129 -6.75 16.69 11.29
N GLY A 130 -5.99 17.61 10.68
CA GLY A 130 -6.47 18.95 10.41
C GLY A 130 -7.69 18.96 9.51
N HIS A 131 -7.69 18.12 8.48
CA HIS A 131 -8.81 18.00 7.55
C HIS A 131 -10.06 17.42 8.23
N LEU A 132 -9.89 16.34 8.98
CA LEU A 132 -11.02 15.73 9.70
C LEU A 132 -11.63 16.66 10.72
N VAL A 133 -10.83 17.42 11.44
CA VAL A 133 -11.32 18.40 12.42
C VAL A 133 -12.08 19.52 11.71
N ALA A 134 -11.65 19.94 10.53
CA ALA A 134 -12.32 20.97 9.77
C ALA A 134 -13.71 20.54 9.27
N GLU A 135 -13.92 19.26 9.03
CA GLU A 135 -15.21 18.74 8.57
C GLU A 135 -16.19 18.50 9.70
N ILE A 136 -15.73 18.35 10.90
CA ILE A 136 -16.56 18.14 12.07
C ILE A 136 -17.03 19.48 12.65
#